data_790e47883edbf23e46dd38e9103b3678
#
_entry.id   790e47883edbf23e46dd38e9103b3678
#
_cell.length_a   1.000
_cell.length_b   1.000
_cell.length_c   1.000
_cell.angle_alpha   90.00
_cell.angle_beta   90.00
_cell.angle_gamma   90.00
#
_symmetry.space_group_name_H-M   'P 1'
#
loop_
_entity.id
_entity.type
_entity.pdbx_description
1 polymer ?
#
loop_
_entity_poly.entity_id
_entity_poly.type
_entity_poly.pdbx_seq_one_letter_code
_entity_poly.pdbx_strand_id
1 'polypeptide(L)'
;RFSCELPADEEFEVFYKETNAMRTLKNVLQDDFKLGILRYAENYDRYYKELMEEKGLRCELVAEFRYALLMSRDCPLAHQESISYDDLKNYIRVAYADPYVPSLPASEVRREELPDDINRRIYVFERASRFELLSRNPQAFMWVSPVSQELLERYALVHRPCVDSRRRYKDVLIYRQDYSLSPLDKQFIAQLIATKRE
;
A
#
# COMPACT_ATOMS: atom_id res chain seq x y z
N ARG A 1 7.64 -9.95 -10.10
CA ARG A 1 9.00 -9.85 -10.69
C ARG A 1 10.01 -10.59 -9.82
N PHE A 2 10.21 -10.24 -8.56
CA PHE A 2 11.21 -10.89 -7.69
C PHE A 2 11.15 -12.43 -7.76
N SER A 3 9.96 -13.01 -7.61
CA SER A 3 9.77 -14.48 -7.68
C SER A 3 10.15 -15.10 -9.03
N CYS A 4 10.15 -14.33 -10.11
CA CYS A 4 10.52 -14.82 -11.45
C CYS A 4 12.04 -14.87 -11.68
N GLU A 5 12.81 -14.22 -10.80
CA GLU A 5 14.28 -14.13 -10.89
C GLU A 5 14.98 -14.91 -9.78
N LEU A 6 14.21 -15.72 -9.02
CA LEU A 6 14.78 -16.61 -8.01
C LEU A 6 15.60 -17.72 -8.67
N PRO A 7 16.76 -18.08 -8.10
CA PRO A 7 17.63 -19.11 -8.69
C PRO A 7 16.91 -20.45 -8.75
N ALA A 8 17.01 -21.14 -9.89
CA ALA A 8 16.38 -22.45 -10.08
C ALA A 8 17.17 -23.60 -9.41
N ASP A 9 18.44 -23.37 -9.11
CA ASP A 9 19.39 -24.39 -8.68
C ASP A 9 19.70 -24.32 -7.17
N GLU A 10 19.09 -23.35 -6.44
CA GLU A 10 19.32 -23.15 -5.00
C GLU A 10 18.05 -23.43 -4.20
N GLU A 11 18.20 -24.04 -3.03
CA GLU A 11 17.09 -24.16 -2.07
C GLU A 11 16.89 -22.82 -1.35
N PHE A 12 15.65 -22.35 -1.32
CA PHE A 12 15.28 -21.15 -0.57
C PHE A 12 13.86 -21.25 -0.03
N GLU A 13 13.58 -20.48 1.00
CA GLU A 13 12.22 -20.24 1.51
C GLU A 13 11.96 -18.75 1.56
N VAL A 14 10.82 -18.29 1.01
CA VAL A 14 10.39 -16.90 1.05
C VAL A 14 9.02 -16.81 1.70
N PHE A 15 8.96 -16.13 2.84
CA PHE A 15 7.72 -15.79 3.51
C PHE A 15 7.31 -14.37 3.16
N TYR A 16 6.13 -14.21 2.57
CA TYR A 16 5.56 -12.93 2.22
C TYR A 16 4.25 -12.69 2.97
N LYS A 17 4.15 -11.55 3.66
CA LYS A 17 2.98 -11.19 4.45
C LYS A 17 2.60 -9.73 4.22
N GLU A 18 1.39 -9.50 3.77
CA GLU A 18 0.81 -8.15 3.69
C GLU A 18 0.07 -7.80 4.98
N THR A 19 0.40 -6.62 5.54
CA THR A 19 -0.19 -6.15 6.79
C THR A 19 -0.07 -4.61 6.91
N ASN A 20 -0.52 -4.01 8.02
CA ASN A 20 -0.37 -2.59 8.26
C ASN A 20 1.04 -2.22 8.79
N ALA A 21 1.37 -0.92 8.78
CA ALA A 21 2.68 -0.41 9.15
C ALA A 21 3.13 -0.85 10.56
N MET A 22 2.26 -0.78 11.57
CA MET A 22 2.62 -1.16 12.94
C MET A 22 2.89 -2.66 13.07
N ARG A 23 2.10 -3.51 12.41
CA ARG A 23 2.34 -4.96 12.41
C ARG A 23 3.61 -5.32 11.65
N THR A 24 3.91 -4.62 10.54
CA THR A 24 5.18 -4.78 9.82
C THR A 24 6.35 -4.45 10.72
N LEU A 25 6.31 -3.31 11.41
CA LEU A 25 7.34 -2.91 12.37
C LEU A 25 7.54 -3.97 13.46
N LYS A 26 6.44 -4.43 14.08
CA LYS A 26 6.48 -5.46 15.11
C LYS A 26 7.08 -6.78 14.61
N ASN A 27 6.71 -7.23 13.41
CA ASN A 27 7.23 -8.48 12.83
C ASN A 27 8.75 -8.39 12.59
N VAL A 28 9.27 -7.23 12.15
CA VAL A 28 10.71 -7.03 11.96
C VAL A 28 11.45 -6.98 13.30
N LEU A 29 10.88 -6.31 14.31
CA LEU A 29 11.49 -6.22 15.65
C LEU A 29 11.51 -7.56 16.39
N GLN A 30 10.51 -8.42 16.18
CA GLN A 30 10.42 -9.77 16.78
C GLN A 30 11.21 -10.83 15.98
N ASP A 31 11.89 -10.43 14.92
CA ASP A 31 12.69 -11.29 14.04
C ASP A 31 11.90 -12.35 13.25
N ASP A 32 10.57 -12.20 13.19
CA ASP A 32 9.71 -13.04 12.35
C ASP A 32 9.96 -12.82 10.86
N PHE A 33 10.32 -11.56 10.50
CA PHE A 33 10.65 -11.13 9.15
C PHE A 33 11.93 -10.28 9.15
N LYS A 34 12.82 -10.52 8.19
CA LYS A 34 14.10 -9.80 8.09
C LYS A 34 13.94 -8.41 7.49
N LEU A 35 13.03 -8.27 6.53
CA LEU A 35 12.74 -7.03 5.82
C LEU A 35 11.26 -6.65 6.02
N GLY A 36 10.98 -5.36 6.05
CA GLY A 36 9.63 -4.83 6.07
C GLY A 36 9.48 -3.59 5.19
N ILE A 37 8.31 -3.37 4.62
CA ILE A 37 7.98 -2.12 3.93
C ILE A 37 6.87 -1.44 4.72
N LEU A 38 7.19 -0.28 5.30
CA LEU A 38 6.23 0.58 5.99
C LEU A 38 5.61 1.54 5.00
N ARG A 39 4.28 1.61 5.00
CA ARG A 39 3.53 2.65 4.29
C ARG A 39 2.85 3.58 5.29
N TYR A 40 3.10 4.88 5.16
CA TYR A 40 2.48 5.90 5.99
C TYR A 40 2.33 7.22 5.25
N ALA A 41 1.40 8.06 5.72
CA ALA A 41 1.23 9.41 5.19
C ALA A 41 2.38 10.32 5.62
N GLU A 42 2.82 11.22 4.73
CA GLU A 42 3.99 12.11 4.92
C GLU A 42 3.93 12.94 6.22
N ASN A 43 2.74 13.32 6.67
CA ASN A 43 2.55 14.04 7.94
C ASN A 43 3.01 13.25 9.18
N TYR A 44 3.18 11.92 9.07
CA TYR A 44 3.73 11.07 10.12
C TYR A 44 5.22 10.73 9.93
N ASP A 45 5.91 11.36 8.98
CA ASP A 45 7.30 11.06 8.64
C ASP A 45 8.24 11.19 9.84
N ARG A 46 8.08 12.28 10.61
CA ARG A 46 8.86 12.53 11.83
C ARG A 46 8.64 11.42 12.87
N TYR A 47 7.37 11.08 13.15
CA TYR A 47 7.03 10.03 14.11
C TYR A 47 7.67 8.69 13.74
N TYR A 48 7.56 8.27 12.48
CA TYR A 48 8.13 6.99 12.06
C TYR A 48 9.66 7.01 12.06
N LYS A 49 10.31 8.12 11.68
CA LYS A 49 11.76 8.24 11.73
C LYS A 49 12.29 8.13 13.16
N GLU A 50 11.73 8.89 14.10
CA GLU A 50 12.08 8.82 15.52
C GLU A 50 11.88 7.41 16.09
N LEU A 51 10.76 6.77 15.75
CA LEU A 51 10.45 5.40 16.18
C LEU A 51 11.45 4.38 15.62
N MET A 52 11.81 4.46 14.35
CA MET A 52 12.77 3.56 13.72
C MET A 52 14.17 3.72 14.32
N GLU A 53 14.59 4.94 14.56
CA GLU A 53 15.87 5.26 15.21
C GLU A 53 15.90 4.70 16.65
N GLU A 54 14.87 4.97 17.46
CA GLU A 54 14.72 4.44 18.83
C GLU A 54 14.79 2.91 18.86
N LYS A 55 14.22 2.26 17.87
CA LYS A 55 14.17 0.78 17.79
C LYS A 55 15.38 0.15 17.10
N GLY A 56 16.41 0.92 16.74
CA GLY A 56 17.62 0.40 16.10
C GLY A 56 17.37 -0.20 14.73
N LEU A 57 16.47 0.41 13.96
CA LEU A 57 16.18 -0.01 12.58
C LEU A 57 16.90 0.88 11.58
N ARG A 58 17.38 0.29 10.50
CA ARG A 58 17.73 1.01 9.28
C ARG A 58 16.48 1.27 8.47
N CYS A 59 16.44 2.41 7.79
CA CYS A 59 15.32 2.78 6.95
C CYS A 59 15.81 3.41 5.64
N GLU A 60 15.20 3.02 4.54
CA GLU A 60 15.50 3.50 3.19
C GLU A 60 14.20 3.86 2.47
N LEU A 61 14.13 5.07 1.89
CA LEU A 61 12.96 5.52 1.14
C LEU A 61 12.85 4.71 -0.17
N VAL A 62 11.76 3.97 -0.31
CA VAL A 62 11.45 3.20 -1.52
C VAL A 62 10.68 4.04 -2.51
N ALA A 63 9.58 4.67 -2.10
CA ALA A 63 8.74 5.46 -2.98
C ALA A 63 8.00 6.58 -2.24
N GLU A 64 7.69 7.65 -2.97
CA GLU A 64 6.73 8.68 -2.58
C GLU A 64 5.67 8.77 -3.66
N PHE A 65 4.40 8.83 -3.24
CA PHE A 65 3.28 8.85 -4.18
C PHE A 65 2.05 9.52 -3.57
N ARG A 66 1.08 9.81 -4.40
CA ARG A 66 -0.29 10.11 -3.99
C ARG A 66 -1.17 8.91 -4.30
N TYR A 67 -2.19 8.69 -3.48
CA TYR A 67 -3.19 7.71 -3.83
C TYR A 67 -3.99 8.17 -5.05
N ALA A 68 -4.30 7.20 -5.90
CA ALA A 68 -5.26 7.33 -6.98
C ALA A 68 -6.50 6.47 -6.67
N LEU A 69 -7.57 6.76 -7.36
CA LEU A 69 -8.77 5.95 -7.35
C LEU A 69 -8.56 4.75 -8.28
N LEU A 70 -8.80 3.55 -7.78
CA LEU A 70 -8.85 2.31 -8.56
C LEU A 70 -10.30 1.88 -8.67
N MET A 71 -10.77 1.60 -9.89
CA MET A 71 -12.15 1.22 -10.16
C MET A 71 -12.24 0.37 -11.42
N SER A 72 -13.39 -0.28 -11.63
CA SER A 72 -13.69 -0.96 -12.89
C SER A 72 -13.59 0.02 -14.07
N ARG A 73 -13.17 -0.48 -15.23
CA ARG A 73 -13.24 0.27 -16.50
C ARG A 73 -14.68 0.66 -16.85
N ASP A 74 -15.66 -0.14 -16.40
CA ASP A 74 -17.09 0.07 -16.61
C ASP A 74 -17.72 1.02 -15.58
N CYS A 75 -16.93 1.53 -14.62
CA CYS A 75 -17.40 2.53 -13.66
C CYS A 75 -17.68 3.86 -14.39
N PRO A 76 -18.84 4.51 -14.16
CA PRO A 76 -19.11 5.81 -14.76
C PRO A 76 -18.03 6.87 -14.49
N LEU A 77 -17.43 6.83 -13.29
CA LEU A 77 -16.31 7.74 -12.93
C LEU A 77 -15.05 7.50 -13.77
N ALA A 78 -14.87 6.31 -14.34
CA ALA A 78 -13.71 5.99 -15.16
C ALA A 78 -13.62 6.84 -16.44
N HIS A 79 -14.74 7.40 -16.88
CA HIS A 79 -14.86 8.20 -18.08
C HIS A 79 -14.84 9.71 -17.83
N GLN A 80 -14.75 10.14 -16.55
CA GLN A 80 -14.65 11.55 -16.20
C GLN A 80 -13.19 12.04 -16.32
N GLU A 81 -13.01 13.25 -16.80
CA GLU A 81 -11.70 13.90 -16.86
C GLU A 81 -11.17 14.28 -15.47
N SER A 82 -12.07 14.60 -14.55
CA SER A 82 -11.77 15.05 -13.20
C SER A 82 -12.77 14.46 -12.23
N ILE A 83 -12.27 13.90 -11.14
CA ILE A 83 -13.09 13.32 -10.07
C ILE A 83 -12.81 14.09 -8.78
N SER A 84 -13.87 14.55 -8.13
CA SER A 84 -13.87 15.22 -6.83
C SER A 84 -14.35 14.28 -5.71
N TYR A 85 -14.23 14.71 -4.45
CA TYR A 85 -14.83 13.97 -3.33
C TYR A 85 -16.36 13.91 -3.42
N ASP A 86 -17.00 14.94 -3.97
CA ASP A 86 -18.44 14.97 -4.14
C ASP A 86 -18.94 13.90 -5.11
N ASP A 87 -18.19 13.63 -6.16
CA ASP A 87 -18.52 12.58 -7.13
C ASP A 87 -18.50 11.18 -6.50
N LEU A 88 -17.71 10.98 -5.45
CA LEU A 88 -17.56 9.68 -4.78
C LEU A 88 -18.71 9.34 -3.82
N LYS A 89 -19.53 10.32 -3.41
CA LYS A 89 -20.56 10.15 -2.36
C LYS A 89 -21.57 9.04 -2.67
N ASN A 90 -21.88 8.83 -3.93
CA ASN A 90 -22.87 7.84 -4.36
C ASN A 90 -22.26 6.45 -4.67
N TYR A 91 -20.95 6.29 -4.53
CA TYR A 91 -20.25 5.06 -4.81
C TYR A 91 -19.91 4.27 -3.55
N ILE A 92 -19.52 3.02 -3.74
CA ILE A 92 -19.12 2.12 -2.66
C ILE A 92 -17.61 2.21 -2.49
N ARG A 93 -17.16 2.61 -1.33
CA ARG A 93 -15.74 2.59 -1.02
C ARG A 93 -15.31 1.22 -0.52
N VAL A 94 -14.31 0.65 -1.17
CA VAL A 94 -13.56 -0.52 -0.68
C VAL A 94 -12.34 -0.02 0.10
N ALA A 95 -12.12 -0.55 1.29
CA ALA A 95 -11.01 -0.20 2.14
C ALA A 95 -10.46 -1.42 2.88
N TYR A 96 -9.21 -1.35 3.37
CA TYR A 96 -8.69 -2.39 4.24
C TYR A 96 -9.33 -2.31 5.63
N ALA A 97 -9.55 -3.48 6.23
CA ALA A 97 -10.22 -3.58 7.53
C ALA A 97 -9.28 -3.26 8.70
N ASP A 98 -7.95 -3.24 8.47
CA ASP A 98 -6.91 -3.06 9.48
C ASP A 98 -6.02 -1.81 9.28
N PRO A 99 -6.58 -0.61 9.03
CA PRO A 99 -5.77 0.60 8.92
C PRO A 99 -5.08 0.92 10.26
N TYR A 100 -3.93 1.57 10.18
CA TYR A 100 -3.21 2.07 11.35
C TYR A 100 -2.70 3.49 11.12
N VAL A 101 -3.01 4.36 12.05
CA VAL A 101 -2.48 5.73 12.13
C VAL A 101 -1.93 5.95 13.54
N PRO A 102 -0.71 6.51 13.68
CA PRO A 102 -0.13 6.78 15.00
C PRO A 102 -1.05 7.63 15.88
N SER A 103 -1.12 7.26 17.15
CA SER A 103 -1.86 8.00 18.19
C SER A 103 -3.37 8.08 18.02
N LEU A 104 -3.95 7.40 17.04
CA LEU A 104 -5.41 7.37 16.85
C LEU A 104 -6.00 6.00 17.19
N PRO A 105 -7.14 5.97 17.89
CA PRO A 105 -7.93 4.76 18.06
C PRO A 105 -8.53 4.30 16.71
N ALA A 106 -8.76 3.01 16.55
CA ALA A 106 -9.24 2.42 15.29
C ALA A 106 -10.53 3.06 14.72
N SER A 107 -11.39 3.60 15.61
CA SER A 107 -12.60 4.32 15.22
C SER A 107 -12.31 5.65 14.53
N GLU A 108 -11.23 6.34 14.94
CA GLU A 108 -10.84 7.64 14.39
C GLU A 108 -9.95 7.48 13.16
N VAL A 109 -9.09 6.46 13.12
CA VAL A 109 -8.27 6.13 11.94
C VAL A 109 -9.12 6.01 10.68
N ARG A 110 -10.28 5.38 10.81
CA ARG A 110 -11.23 5.25 9.69
C ARG A 110 -11.75 6.58 9.18
N ARG A 111 -11.91 7.57 10.05
CA ARG A 111 -12.34 8.93 9.68
C ARG A 111 -11.22 9.72 9.04
N GLU A 112 -9.99 9.63 9.57
CA GLU A 112 -8.86 10.42 9.06
C GLU A 112 -8.41 9.99 7.66
N GLU A 113 -8.49 8.70 7.34
CA GLU A 113 -8.15 8.23 5.99
C GLU A 113 -9.22 8.58 4.94
N LEU A 114 -10.36 9.12 5.35
CA LEU A 114 -11.55 9.24 4.53
C LEU A 114 -12.07 10.68 4.47
N PRO A 115 -12.40 11.23 3.29
CA PRO A 115 -13.41 12.26 3.21
C PRO A 115 -14.72 11.66 3.78
N ASP A 116 -15.20 12.26 4.84
CA ASP A 116 -16.19 11.67 5.78
C ASP A 116 -17.60 11.39 5.25
N ASP A 117 -17.89 11.78 4.00
CA ASP A 117 -19.25 11.76 3.48
C ASP A 117 -19.64 10.46 2.76
N ILE A 118 -18.77 9.44 2.75
CA ILE A 118 -19.06 8.16 2.07
C ILE A 118 -19.63 7.17 3.08
N ASN A 119 -20.93 6.93 3.00
CA ASN A 119 -21.65 6.03 3.92
C ASN A 119 -21.68 4.57 3.44
N ARG A 120 -21.33 4.30 2.17
CA ARG A 120 -21.35 2.95 1.57
C ARG A 120 -19.95 2.39 1.52
N ARG A 121 -19.64 1.39 2.37
CA ARG A 121 -18.27 0.88 2.55
C ARG A 121 -18.24 -0.63 2.57
N ILE A 122 -17.20 -1.21 1.92
CA ILE A 122 -16.83 -2.63 2.01
C ILE A 122 -15.43 -2.69 2.61
N TYR A 123 -15.27 -3.43 3.70
CA TYR A 123 -13.96 -3.65 4.31
C TYR A 123 -13.44 -5.03 3.92
N VAL A 124 -12.21 -5.08 3.40
CA VAL A 124 -11.52 -6.31 3.01
C VAL A 124 -10.32 -6.56 3.92
N PHE A 125 -10.12 -7.81 4.30
CA PHE A 125 -8.95 -8.27 5.02
C PHE A 125 -7.89 -8.78 4.05
N GLU A 126 -8.32 -9.55 3.02
CA GLU A 126 -7.46 -10.13 2.02
C GLU A 126 -7.15 -9.12 0.92
N ARG A 127 -5.87 -8.75 0.79
CA ARG A 127 -5.47 -7.66 -0.10
C ARG A 127 -5.62 -8.01 -1.58
N ALA A 128 -5.47 -9.28 -1.94
CA ALA A 128 -5.62 -9.74 -3.33
C ALA A 128 -7.08 -9.68 -3.82
N SER A 129 -8.06 -9.95 -2.96
CA SER A 129 -9.49 -10.00 -3.31
C SER A 129 -10.05 -8.67 -3.84
N ARG A 130 -9.38 -7.54 -3.55
CA ARG A 130 -9.81 -6.22 -4.00
C ARG A 130 -9.92 -6.09 -5.52
N PHE A 131 -9.01 -6.72 -6.26
CA PHE A 131 -8.98 -6.59 -7.71
C PHE A 131 -10.23 -7.23 -8.36
N GLU A 132 -10.59 -8.44 -7.93
CA GLU A 132 -11.78 -9.10 -8.42
C GLU A 132 -13.06 -8.39 -7.97
N LEU A 133 -13.13 -7.93 -6.72
CA LEU A 133 -14.25 -7.17 -6.20
C LEU A 133 -14.50 -5.91 -7.03
N LEU A 134 -13.46 -5.12 -7.27
CA LEU A 134 -13.56 -3.89 -8.07
C LEU A 134 -13.88 -4.17 -9.53
N SER A 135 -13.29 -5.22 -10.13
CA SER A 135 -13.55 -5.62 -11.50
C SER A 135 -15.03 -5.96 -11.75
N ARG A 136 -15.67 -6.61 -10.78
CA ARG A 136 -17.08 -7.05 -10.88
C ARG A 136 -18.11 -6.04 -10.41
N ASN A 137 -17.68 -4.95 -9.77
CA ASN A 137 -18.59 -3.95 -9.21
C ASN A 137 -18.30 -2.54 -9.74
N PRO A 138 -19.01 -2.10 -10.81
CA PRO A 138 -18.82 -0.77 -11.39
C PRO A 138 -19.20 0.40 -10.45
N GLN A 139 -19.89 0.11 -9.34
CA GLN A 139 -20.25 1.12 -8.33
C GLN A 139 -19.19 1.24 -7.22
N ALA A 140 -18.10 0.47 -7.30
CA ALA A 140 -17.08 0.44 -6.27
C ALA A 140 -15.78 1.11 -6.70
N PHE A 141 -15.10 1.74 -5.76
CA PHE A 141 -13.75 2.28 -5.92
C PHE A 141 -12.89 2.04 -4.69
N MET A 142 -11.57 2.14 -4.86
CA MET A 142 -10.60 2.04 -3.76
C MET A 142 -9.48 3.06 -3.96
N TRP A 143 -8.99 3.65 -2.85
CA TRP A 143 -7.76 4.43 -2.84
C TRP A 143 -6.55 3.49 -2.83
N VAL A 144 -5.66 3.66 -3.80
CA VAL A 144 -4.49 2.78 -3.96
C VAL A 144 -3.23 3.58 -4.31
N SER A 145 -2.07 3.03 -3.97
CA SER A 145 -0.81 3.40 -4.61
C SER A 145 -0.85 3.02 -6.09
N PRO A 146 0.05 3.56 -6.92
CA PRO A 146 0.16 3.12 -8.31
C PRO A 146 0.19 1.59 -8.42
N VAL A 147 -0.57 1.05 -9.35
CA VAL A 147 -0.66 -0.37 -9.67
C VAL A 147 -0.11 -0.56 -11.08
N SER A 148 0.59 -1.67 -11.33
CA SER A 148 1.17 -1.93 -12.64
C SER A 148 0.11 -2.02 -13.75
N GLN A 149 0.48 -1.59 -14.96
CA GLN A 149 -0.41 -1.65 -16.13
C GLN A 149 -0.89 -3.07 -16.41
N GLU A 150 -0.03 -4.08 -16.22
CA GLU A 150 -0.37 -5.49 -16.37
C GLU A 150 -1.55 -5.91 -15.47
N LEU A 151 -1.57 -5.47 -14.20
CA LEU A 151 -2.67 -5.77 -13.28
C LEU A 151 -3.95 -5.02 -13.66
N LEU A 152 -3.82 -3.78 -14.11
CA LEU A 152 -4.98 -2.99 -14.58
C LEU A 152 -5.65 -3.69 -15.78
N GLU A 153 -4.87 -4.14 -16.73
CA GLU A 153 -5.38 -4.85 -17.90
C GLU A 153 -6.00 -6.20 -17.54
N ARG A 154 -5.32 -7.01 -16.72
CA ARG A 154 -5.78 -8.33 -16.28
C ARG A 154 -7.16 -8.30 -15.64
N TYR A 155 -7.45 -7.26 -14.85
CA TYR A 155 -8.70 -7.12 -14.10
C TYR A 155 -9.68 -6.11 -14.70
N ALA A 156 -9.40 -5.57 -15.88
CA ALA A 156 -10.20 -4.52 -16.52
C ALA A 156 -10.45 -3.32 -15.59
N LEU A 157 -9.38 -2.86 -14.90
CA LEU A 157 -9.41 -1.74 -13.98
C LEU A 157 -8.73 -0.51 -14.59
N VAL A 158 -9.01 0.64 -14.02
CA VAL A 158 -8.37 1.91 -14.37
C VAL A 158 -7.99 2.69 -13.12
N HIS A 159 -6.91 3.47 -13.22
CA HIS A 159 -6.56 4.51 -12.28
C HIS A 159 -7.15 5.84 -12.69
N ARG A 160 -7.64 6.62 -11.70
CA ARG A 160 -8.03 8.02 -11.91
C ARG A 160 -7.52 8.89 -10.76
N PRO A 161 -6.98 10.07 -11.04
CA PRO A 161 -6.66 11.03 -10.01
C PRO A 161 -7.95 11.62 -9.41
N CYS A 162 -7.88 12.02 -8.15
CA CYS A 162 -8.91 12.83 -7.51
C CYS A 162 -8.31 14.22 -7.24
N VAL A 163 -8.97 15.28 -7.70
CA VAL A 163 -8.45 16.64 -7.62
C VAL A 163 -8.32 17.17 -6.19
N ASP A 164 -9.15 16.66 -5.28
CA ASP A 164 -9.13 17.04 -3.87
C ASP A 164 -8.09 16.27 -3.05
N SER A 165 -7.54 15.18 -3.60
CA SER A 165 -6.57 14.34 -2.90
C SER A 165 -5.18 14.97 -2.95
N ARG A 166 -4.77 15.59 -1.82
CA ARG A 166 -3.44 16.24 -1.70
C ARG A 166 -2.47 15.45 -0.84
N ARG A 167 -2.92 14.42 -0.13
CA ARG A 167 -2.09 13.66 0.81
C ARG A 167 -1.03 12.84 0.07
N ARG A 168 0.19 12.94 0.54
CA ARG A 168 1.33 12.13 0.06
C ARG A 168 1.59 10.98 1.01
N TYR A 169 2.08 9.89 0.47
CA TYR A 169 2.45 8.69 1.20
C TYR A 169 3.89 8.30 0.87
N LYS A 170 4.52 7.63 1.83
CA LYS A 170 5.86 7.06 1.69
C LYS A 170 5.82 5.56 1.90
N ASP A 171 6.56 4.84 1.06
CA ASP A 171 6.98 3.46 1.31
C ASP A 171 8.43 3.48 1.73
N VAL A 172 8.72 2.91 2.90
CA VAL A 172 10.05 2.89 3.49
C VAL A 172 10.42 1.44 3.80
N LEU A 173 11.54 0.97 3.23
CA LEU A 173 12.14 -0.30 3.59
C LEU A 173 12.77 -0.19 4.98
N ILE A 174 12.52 -1.17 5.83
CA ILE A 174 13.11 -1.27 7.16
C ILE A 174 13.74 -2.65 7.39
N TYR A 175 14.81 -2.68 8.18
CA TYR A 175 15.43 -3.89 8.71
C TYR A 175 16.29 -3.54 9.94
N ARG A 176 16.62 -4.52 10.76
CA ARG A 176 17.42 -4.29 11.98
C ARG A 176 18.83 -3.83 11.63
N GLN A 177 19.40 -2.91 12.41
CA GLN A 177 20.76 -2.39 12.19
C GLN A 177 21.83 -3.49 12.37
N ASP A 178 21.58 -4.46 13.24
CA ASP A 178 22.46 -5.60 13.51
C ASP A 178 22.28 -6.78 12.54
N TYR A 179 21.32 -6.69 11.62
CA TYR A 179 21.09 -7.71 10.60
C TYR A 179 21.98 -7.51 9.38
N SER A 180 22.72 -8.58 9.01
CA SER A 180 23.51 -8.62 7.79
C SER A 180 22.67 -9.16 6.64
N LEU A 181 22.42 -8.33 5.63
CA LEU A 181 21.61 -8.68 4.46
C LEU A 181 22.21 -9.87 3.71
N SER A 182 21.41 -10.91 3.50
CA SER A 182 21.75 -12.05 2.66
C SER A 182 21.87 -11.68 1.17
N PRO A 183 22.43 -12.53 0.30
CA PRO A 183 22.39 -12.32 -1.15
C PRO A 183 20.95 -12.14 -1.68
N LEU A 184 20.00 -12.93 -1.18
CA LEU A 184 18.59 -12.87 -1.57
C LEU A 184 17.93 -11.55 -1.15
N ASP A 185 18.23 -11.03 0.06
CA ASP A 185 17.75 -9.73 0.51
C ASP A 185 18.27 -8.61 -0.38
N LYS A 186 19.56 -8.64 -0.74
CA LYS A 186 20.17 -7.65 -1.62
C LYS A 186 19.54 -7.68 -3.02
N GLN A 187 19.26 -8.85 -3.54
CA GLN A 187 18.57 -9.02 -4.82
C GLN A 187 17.14 -8.43 -4.75
N PHE A 188 16.40 -8.74 -3.68
CA PHE A 188 15.08 -8.16 -3.46
C PHE A 188 15.11 -6.65 -3.40
N ILE A 189 16.03 -6.06 -2.62
CA ILE A 189 16.20 -4.61 -2.49
C ILE A 189 16.56 -3.98 -3.84
N ALA A 190 17.47 -4.59 -4.59
CA ALA A 190 17.85 -4.08 -5.91
C ALA A 190 16.66 -4.02 -6.87
N GLN A 191 15.83 -5.05 -6.90
CA GLN A 191 14.62 -5.08 -7.73
C GLN A 191 13.54 -4.09 -7.24
N LEU A 192 13.38 -3.96 -5.94
CA LEU A 192 12.46 -2.98 -5.35
C LEU A 192 12.84 -1.55 -5.78
N ILE A 193 14.14 -1.22 -5.78
CA ILE A 193 14.65 0.07 -6.23
C ILE A 193 14.51 0.23 -7.75
N ALA A 194 14.74 -0.82 -8.53
CA ALA A 194 14.58 -0.78 -9.98
C ALA A 194 13.16 -0.47 -10.42
N THR A 195 12.16 -1.06 -9.74
CA THR A 195 10.73 -0.81 -9.99
C THR A 195 10.31 0.65 -9.72
N LYS A 196 11.10 1.39 -8.93
CA LYS A 196 10.87 2.82 -8.66
C LYS A 196 11.10 3.71 -9.89
N ARG A 197 11.86 3.24 -10.87
CA ARG A 197 12.27 4.01 -12.07
C ARG A 197 11.34 3.81 -13.27
N GLU A 198 10.39 2.91 -13.18
CA GLU A 198 9.32 2.67 -14.16
C GLU A 198 8.02 3.38 -13.74
#